data_ddd6ce6b687fd159d9172479ecf38da8
#
_entry.id   ddd6ce6b687fd159d9172479ecf38da8
#
_cell.length_a   1.000
_cell.length_b   1.000
_cell.length_c   1.000
_cell.angle_alpha   90.00
_cell.angle_beta   90.00
_cell.angle_gamma   90.00
#
_symmetry.space_group_name_H-M   'P 1'
#
loop_
_entity.id
_entity.type
_entity.pdbx_description
1 polymer ?
#
loop_
_entity_poly.entity_id
_entity_poly.type
_entity_poly.pdbx_seq_one_letter_code
_entity_poly.pdbx_strand_id
1 'polypeptide(L)'
;MAKLGTPLSPSATRVLLLGSGELGKEVAIELQRLGVEVIAADRYADAPAMQVAHRSHVIDMLDAMALRALIAQEQPHLVVPEIEAIHTETLVQLEQEQGLRVIPTARAARLTMDREGIRRLAAETLGLPTSPYRFVDTEAEYRAAVAAIGLPCVVKPVMSSSGKGQSTLRSEADIAPAWEYAQTGGRAGAGRCIVEGFIDFDYEITLLTVRHAGGTSFCAPIGHLQKDGDYRESWQPQPMSSKALARAEEISRAITDDLGGWGLFGVELFVKGDEVWFSEVSPRPHDTGLVTLVSQELSEFALHARAILGLPIPVIRQSGPSASCALLAHGEGVPYFNNVAAALQVPDTAVRLFGKPSVHGHRRVGVTLARAETIDEARASARDAADAIGVELRP
;
A
#
# COMPACT_ATOMS: atom_id res chain seq x y z
N MET A 1 -19.18 -20.89 -8.44
CA MET A 1 -17.98 -21.39 -7.75
C MET A 1 -16.77 -21.08 -8.62
N ALA A 2 -15.71 -20.53 -8.02
CA ALA A 2 -14.46 -20.29 -8.73
C ALA A 2 -13.89 -21.62 -9.24
N LYS A 3 -13.57 -21.68 -10.54
CA LYS A 3 -12.84 -22.80 -11.12
C LYS A 3 -11.42 -22.34 -11.36
N LEU A 4 -10.45 -23.06 -10.80
CA LEU A 4 -9.04 -22.78 -10.99
C LEU A 4 -8.42 -23.90 -11.82
N GLY A 5 -7.68 -23.52 -12.87
CA GLY A 5 -6.97 -24.46 -13.72
C GLY A 5 -5.50 -24.60 -13.28
N THR A 6 -4.81 -25.58 -13.84
CA THR A 6 -3.39 -25.84 -13.52
C THR A 6 -2.48 -24.88 -14.29
N PRO A 7 -1.49 -24.25 -13.62
CA PRO A 7 -0.50 -23.40 -14.27
C PRO A 7 0.20 -24.09 -15.45
N LEU A 8 0.62 -23.32 -16.42
CA LEU A 8 1.34 -23.79 -17.62
C LEU A 8 0.56 -24.81 -18.47
N SER A 9 -0.77 -24.84 -18.32
CA SER A 9 -1.67 -25.68 -19.11
C SER A 9 -2.70 -24.84 -19.85
N PRO A 10 -3.42 -25.41 -20.84
CA PRO A 10 -4.51 -24.69 -21.52
C PRO A 10 -5.65 -24.25 -20.59
N SER A 11 -5.81 -24.86 -19.42
CA SER A 11 -6.81 -24.52 -18.43
C SER A 11 -6.33 -23.52 -17.38
N ALA A 12 -5.09 -23.01 -17.47
CA ALA A 12 -4.51 -22.15 -16.45
C ALA A 12 -5.35 -20.92 -16.15
N THR A 13 -5.54 -20.64 -14.87
CA THR A 13 -6.03 -19.32 -14.42
C THR A 13 -4.86 -18.37 -14.36
N ARG A 14 -4.83 -17.33 -15.22
CA ARG A 14 -3.72 -16.39 -15.37
C ARG A 14 -4.02 -15.06 -14.67
N VAL A 15 -3.06 -14.62 -13.85
CA VAL A 15 -3.08 -13.30 -13.20
C VAL A 15 -1.85 -12.53 -13.63
N LEU A 16 -2.07 -11.31 -14.13
CA LEU A 16 -1.02 -10.34 -14.45
C LEU A 16 -0.90 -9.33 -13.32
N LEU A 17 0.25 -9.33 -12.64
CA LEU A 17 0.61 -8.31 -11.66
C LEU A 17 1.27 -7.13 -12.37
N LEU A 18 0.75 -5.92 -12.15
CA LEU A 18 1.35 -4.66 -12.61
C LEU A 18 2.02 -3.96 -11.42
N GLY A 19 3.33 -4.10 -11.34
CA GLY A 19 4.15 -3.82 -10.18
C GLY A 19 4.66 -5.12 -9.55
N SER A 20 5.97 -5.26 -9.46
CA SER A 20 6.64 -6.49 -9.04
C SER A 20 7.52 -6.27 -7.80
N GLY A 21 7.12 -5.35 -6.92
CA GLY A 21 7.81 -5.07 -5.67
C GLY A 21 7.65 -6.17 -4.63
N GLU A 22 8.00 -5.86 -3.38
CA GLU A 22 7.94 -6.77 -2.25
C GLU A 22 6.52 -7.26 -1.95
N LEU A 23 5.52 -6.38 -2.01
CA LEU A 23 4.11 -6.75 -1.78
C LEU A 23 3.60 -7.62 -2.91
N GLY A 24 3.90 -7.26 -4.16
CA GLY A 24 3.57 -8.08 -5.34
C GLY A 24 4.21 -9.48 -5.28
N LYS A 25 5.41 -9.62 -4.69
CA LYS A 25 6.03 -10.94 -4.44
C LYS A 25 5.20 -11.81 -3.51
N GLU A 26 4.74 -11.27 -2.39
CA GLU A 26 3.90 -12.01 -1.45
C GLU A 26 2.53 -12.36 -2.08
N VAL A 27 1.93 -11.45 -2.86
CA VAL A 27 0.71 -11.75 -3.66
C VAL A 27 0.96 -12.89 -4.64
N ALA A 28 2.08 -12.86 -5.36
CA ALA A 28 2.45 -13.93 -6.31
C ALA A 28 2.57 -15.29 -5.62
N ILE A 29 3.23 -15.33 -4.45
CA ILE A 29 3.38 -16.55 -3.65
C ILE A 29 2.03 -17.10 -3.23
N GLU A 30 1.13 -16.26 -2.72
CA GLU A 30 -0.20 -16.70 -2.28
C GLU A 30 -1.08 -17.17 -3.46
N LEU A 31 -1.00 -16.51 -4.61
CA LEU A 31 -1.67 -16.96 -5.82
C LEU A 31 -1.16 -18.34 -6.29
N GLN A 32 0.16 -18.55 -6.25
CA GLN A 32 0.77 -19.83 -6.62
C GLN A 32 0.39 -20.96 -5.67
N ARG A 33 0.23 -20.71 -4.36
CA ARG A 33 -0.30 -21.68 -3.39
C ARG A 33 -1.69 -22.18 -3.76
N LEU A 34 -2.46 -21.36 -4.50
CA LEU A 34 -3.79 -21.69 -5.00
C LEU A 34 -3.78 -22.24 -6.44
N GLY A 35 -2.60 -22.53 -6.99
CA GLY A 35 -2.45 -23.09 -8.33
C GLY A 35 -2.74 -22.06 -9.45
N VAL A 36 -2.54 -20.79 -9.21
CA VAL A 36 -2.72 -19.71 -10.21
C VAL A 36 -1.42 -19.47 -10.96
N GLU A 37 -1.51 -19.28 -12.26
CA GLU A 37 -0.38 -18.88 -13.10
C GLU A 37 -0.17 -17.37 -12.98
N VAL A 38 0.99 -16.97 -12.46
CA VAL A 38 1.32 -15.57 -12.21
C VAL A 38 2.29 -15.06 -13.28
N ILE A 39 1.95 -13.91 -13.86
CA ILE A 39 2.78 -13.14 -14.76
C ILE A 39 3.08 -11.81 -14.06
N ALA A 40 4.36 -11.43 -13.99
CA ALA A 40 4.80 -10.23 -13.29
C ALA A 40 5.35 -9.19 -14.25
N ALA A 41 4.94 -7.95 -14.16
CA ALA A 41 5.45 -6.84 -14.95
C ALA A 41 5.98 -5.71 -14.08
N ASP A 42 7.11 -5.13 -14.44
CA ASP A 42 7.68 -3.94 -13.82
C ASP A 42 8.56 -3.19 -14.83
N ARG A 43 9.00 -1.99 -14.50
CA ARG A 43 9.89 -1.14 -15.30
C ARG A 43 11.36 -1.59 -15.30
N TYR A 44 11.76 -2.49 -14.40
CA TYR A 44 13.13 -2.98 -14.28
C TYR A 44 13.14 -4.51 -14.12
N ALA A 45 14.22 -5.13 -14.57
CA ALA A 45 14.40 -6.58 -14.52
C ALA A 45 14.64 -7.07 -13.08
N ASP A 46 14.40 -8.35 -12.88
CA ASP A 46 14.67 -9.07 -11.63
C ASP A 46 13.99 -8.47 -10.40
N ALA A 47 12.87 -7.75 -10.60
CA ALA A 47 12.05 -7.25 -9.52
C ALA A 47 11.56 -8.40 -8.61
N PRO A 48 11.32 -8.15 -7.31
CA PRO A 48 11.02 -9.20 -6.34
C PRO A 48 9.95 -10.22 -6.76
N ALA A 49 8.82 -9.79 -7.32
CA ALA A 49 7.78 -10.72 -7.78
C ALA A 49 8.17 -11.48 -9.05
N MET A 50 9.03 -10.92 -9.92
CA MET A 50 9.52 -11.61 -11.11
C MET A 50 10.36 -12.85 -10.76
N GLN A 51 11.03 -12.83 -9.59
CA GLN A 51 11.86 -13.95 -9.12
C GLN A 51 11.04 -15.21 -8.77
N VAL A 52 9.74 -15.07 -8.55
CA VAL A 52 8.84 -16.16 -8.17
C VAL A 52 7.70 -16.37 -9.18
N ALA A 53 7.46 -15.47 -10.10
CA ALA A 53 6.42 -15.59 -11.12
C ALA A 53 6.75 -16.68 -12.15
N HIS A 54 5.73 -17.21 -12.85
CA HIS A 54 5.91 -18.15 -13.94
C HIS A 54 6.51 -17.51 -15.17
N ARG A 55 6.19 -16.24 -15.42
CA ARG A 55 6.75 -15.40 -16.51
C ARG A 55 6.88 -13.97 -16.00
N SER A 56 7.78 -13.22 -16.63
CA SER A 56 7.98 -11.81 -16.30
C SER A 56 8.23 -10.95 -17.55
N HIS A 57 7.86 -9.68 -17.45
CA HIS A 57 8.05 -8.70 -18.51
C HIS A 57 8.56 -7.38 -17.93
N VAL A 58 9.56 -6.81 -18.63
CA VAL A 58 10.05 -5.46 -18.34
C VAL A 58 9.41 -4.50 -19.33
N ILE A 59 8.53 -3.63 -18.84
CA ILE A 59 7.85 -2.62 -19.66
C ILE A 59 7.73 -1.29 -18.90
N ASP A 60 7.60 -0.21 -19.64
CA ASP A 60 7.07 1.03 -19.06
C ASP A 60 5.55 0.90 -18.95
N MET A 61 5.04 0.72 -17.74
CA MET A 61 3.60 0.58 -17.48
C MET A 61 2.83 1.90 -17.64
N LEU A 62 3.52 3.04 -17.78
CA LEU A 62 2.92 4.32 -18.14
C LEU A 62 2.73 4.47 -19.65
N ASP A 63 3.37 3.63 -20.46
CA ASP A 63 3.14 3.56 -21.91
C ASP A 63 1.87 2.73 -22.20
N ALA A 64 0.84 3.42 -22.70
CA ALA A 64 -0.44 2.82 -23.07
C ALA A 64 -0.32 1.70 -24.09
N MET A 65 0.60 1.84 -25.08
CA MET A 65 0.81 0.86 -26.14
C MET A 65 1.50 -0.40 -25.62
N ALA A 66 2.56 -0.23 -24.82
CA ALA A 66 3.27 -1.34 -24.19
C ALA A 66 2.34 -2.13 -23.25
N LEU A 67 1.53 -1.44 -22.44
CA LEU A 67 0.57 -2.07 -21.55
C LEU A 67 -0.51 -2.86 -22.31
N ARG A 68 -1.09 -2.28 -23.39
CA ARG A 68 -2.06 -2.99 -24.24
C ARG A 68 -1.45 -4.21 -24.91
N ALA A 69 -0.23 -4.09 -25.43
CA ALA A 69 0.48 -5.19 -26.09
C ALA A 69 0.73 -6.35 -25.12
N LEU A 70 1.19 -6.05 -23.90
CA LEU A 70 1.40 -7.08 -22.87
C LEU A 70 0.09 -7.80 -22.49
N ILE A 71 -0.98 -7.05 -22.25
CA ILE A 71 -2.29 -7.65 -21.91
C ILE A 71 -2.81 -8.52 -23.06
N ALA A 72 -2.67 -8.06 -24.31
CA ALA A 72 -3.06 -8.83 -25.49
C ALA A 72 -2.21 -10.11 -25.67
N GLN A 73 -0.91 -10.05 -25.39
CA GLN A 73 0.01 -11.18 -25.47
C GLN A 73 -0.31 -12.25 -24.41
N GLU A 74 -0.46 -11.84 -23.15
CA GLU A 74 -0.61 -12.76 -22.03
C GLU A 74 -2.06 -13.23 -21.80
N GLN A 75 -3.03 -12.48 -22.28
CA GLN A 75 -4.47 -12.77 -22.14
C GLN A 75 -4.82 -13.17 -20.70
N PRO A 76 -4.52 -12.32 -19.69
CA PRO A 76 -4.77 -12.65 -18.30
C PRO A 76 -6.28 -12.68 -18.02
N HIS A 77 -6.70 -13.54 -17.07
CA HIS A 77 -8.06 -13.55 -16.55
C HIS A 77 -8.29 -12.39 -15.56
N LEU A 78 -7.22 -11.96 -14.89
CA LEU A 78 -7.23 -10.85 -13.94
C LEU A 78 -5.98 -10.00 -14.15
N VAL A 79 -6.14 -8.68 -14.08
CA VAL A 79 -5.04 -7.71 -13.98
C VAL A 79 -5.07 -7.09 -12.60
N VAL A 80 -3.96 -7.16 -11.89
CA VAL A 80 -3.84 -6.75 -10.49
C VAL A 80 -2.79 -5.65 -10.38
N PRO A 81 -3.20 -4.37 -10.29
CA PRO A 81 -2.32 -3.25 -10.00
C PRO A 81 -1.74 -3.35 -8.58
N GLU A 82 -0.42 -3.26 -8.47
CA GLU A 82 0.32 -3.31 -7.19
C GLU A 82 1.10 -2.02 -6.91
N ILE A 83 1.10 -1.10 -7.87
CA ILE A 83 1.73 0.23 -7.74
C ILE A 83 0.87 1.30 -8.41
N GLU A 84 1.20 2.57 -8.16
CA GLU A 84 0.48 3.71 -8.74
C GLU A 84 0.98 4.11 -10.15
N ALA A 85 2.21 3.74 -10.54
CA ALA A 85 2.82 4.15 -11.81
C ALA A 85 2.35 3.28 -12.99
N ILE A 86 1.05 3.36 -13.32
CA ILE A 86 0.39 2.60 -14.38
C ILE A 86 -0.49 3.54 -15.20
N HIS A 87 -0.59 3.31 -16.51
CA HIS A 87 -1.51 4.04 -17.38
C HIS A 87 -2.96 3.55 -17.15
N THR A 88 -3.59 4.03 -16.07
CA THR A 88 -4.91 3.56 -15.60
C THR A 88 -6.03 3.82 -16.59
N GLU A 89 -5.92 4.84 -17.45
CA GLU A 89 -6.92 5.09 -18.49
C GLU A 89 -6.99 3.92 -19.49
N THR A 90 -5.85 3.32 -19.82
CA THR A 90 -5.82 2.09 -20.63
C THR A 90 -6.56 0.94 -19.96
N LEU A 91 -6.42 0.78 -18.64
CA LEU A 91 -7.15 -0.26 -17.91
C LEU A 91 -8.66 0.00 -17.91
N VAL A 92 -9.08 1.26 -17.73
CA VAL A 92 -10.50 1.66 -17.82
C VAL A 92 -11.09 1.32 -19.20
N GLN A 93 -10.38 1.67 -20.27
CA GLN A 93 -10.82 1.38 -21.63
C GLN A 93 -10.93 -0.13 -21.89
N LEU A 94 -9.92 -0.91 -21.49
CA LEU A 94 -9.93 -2.36 -21.69
C LEU A 94 -11.01 -3.06 -20.85
N GLU A 95 -11.29 -2.57 -19.65
CA GLU A 95 -12.40 -3.04 -18.82
C GLU A 95 -13.74 -2.81 -19.51
N GLN A 96 -13.95 -1.62 -20.10
CA GLN A 96 -15.18 -1.26 -20.81
C GLN A 96 -15.33 -1.95 -22.17
N GLU A 97 -14.27 -2.00 -22.97
CA GLU A 97 -14.28 -2.50 -24.35
C GLU A 97 -14.25 -4.02 -24.43
N GLN A 98 -13.53 -4.68 -23.54
CA GLN A 98 -13.22 -6.11 -23.62
C GLN A 98 -13.68 -6.91 -22.41
N GLY A 99 -14.22 -6.26 -21.38
CA GLY A 99 -14.59 -6.93 -20.13
C GLY A 99 -13.38 -7.43 -19.34
N LEU A 100 -12.20 -6.79 -19.52
CA LEU A 100 -11.00 -7.11 -18.74
C LEU A 100 -11.30 -6.94 -17.25
N ARG A 101 -10.96 -7.92 -16.45
CA ARG A 101 -11.14 -7.84 -15.01
C ARG A 101 -9.93 -7.21 -14.35
N VAL A 102 -10.04 -5.92 -14.01
CA VAL A 102 -9.03 -5.18 -13.24
C VAL A 102 -9.41 -5.23 -11.75
N ILE A 103 -8.45 -5.40 -10.87
CA ILE A 103 -8.64 -5.57 -9.43
C ILE A 103 -8.21 -4.31 -8.67
N PRO A 104 -9.05 -3.83 -7.76
CA PRO A 104 -10.44 -4.22 -7.52
C PRO A 104 -11.37 -3.78 -8.65
N THR A 105 -11.13 -2.63 -9.26
CA THR A 105 -11.67 -2.09 -10.53
C THR A 105 -10.67 -1.13 -11.15
N ALA A 106 -10.73 -0.92 -12.47
CA ALA A 106 -9.89 0.11 -13.12
C ALA A 106 -10.20 1.52 -12.61
N ARG A 107 -11.48 1.79 -12.26
CA ARG A 107 -11.90 3.06 -11.62
C ARG A 107 -11.22 3.25 -10.27
N ALA A 108 -11.17 2.22 -9.42
CA ALA A 108 -10.51 2.30 -8.11
C ALA A 108 -9.02 2.61 -8.27
N ALA A 109 -8.31 1.89 -9.14
CA ALA A 109 -6.90 2.14 -9.44
C ALA A 109 -6.67 3.59 -9.90
N ARG A 110 -7.51 4.12 -10.80
CA ARG A 110 -7.42 5.50 -11.28
C ARG A 110 -7.66 6.54 -10.19
N LEU A 111 -8.72 6.37 -9.39
CA LEU A 111 -9.09 7.36 -8.36
C LEU A 111 -8.06 7.43 -7.22
N THR A 112 -7.49 6.31 -6.84
CA THR A 112 -6.52 6.28 -5.74
C THR A 112 -5.12 6.74 -6.14
N MET A 113 -4.82 6.77 -7.45
CA MET A 113 -3.62 7.44 -7.98
C MET A 113 -3.75 8.97 -7.98
N ASP A 114 -4.96 9.48 -8.06
CA ASP A 114 -5.29 10.91 -8.06
C ASP A 114 -5.75 11.31 -6.65
N ARG A 115 -4.86 11.97 -5.90
CA ARG A 115 -5.18 12.46 -4.54
C ARG A 115 -6.37 13.42 -4.52
N GLU A 116 -6.59 14.20 -5.59
CA GLU A 116 -7.77 15.04 -5.72
C GLU A 116 -9.03 14.19 -5.88
N GLY A 117 -8.99 13.20 -6.77
CA GLY A 117 -10.13 12.33 -7.04
C GLY A 117 -10.61 11.61 -5.79
N ILE A 118 -9.70 10.97 -5.06
CA ILE A 118 -10.07 10.23 -3.84
C ILE A 118 -10.49 11.14 -2.70
N ARG A 119 -9.87 12.34 -2.55
CA ARG A 119 -10.23 13.30 -1.52
C ARG A 119 -11.63 13.87 -1.74
N ARG A 120 -11.98 14.25 -2.98
CA ARG A 120 -13.31 14.72 -3.33
C ARG A 120 -14.37 13.63 -3.19
N LEU A 121 -14.05 12.40 -3.59
CA LEU A 121 -14.93 11.26 -3.36
C LEU A 121 -15.26 11.11 -1.87
N ALA A 122 -14.25 11.08 -1.01
CA ALA A 122 -14.44 10.90 0.43
C ALA A 122 -15.22 12.07 1.05
N ALA A 123 -14.79 13.32 0.82
CA ALA A 123 -15.32 14.49 1.51
C ALA A 123 -16.62 15.02 0.89
N GLU A 124 -16.68 15.14 -0.46
CA GLU A 124 -17.76 15.84 -1.14
C GLU A 124 -18.89 14.89 -1.57
N THR A 125 -18.54 13.68 -2.02
CA THR A 125 -19.54 12.71 -2.50
C THR A 125 -20.10 11.86 -1.37
N LEU A 126 -19.21 11.31 -0.52
CA LEU A 126 -19.60 10.40 0.56
C LEU A 126 -19.82 11.11 1.90
N GLY A 127 -19.41 12.38 2.03
CA GLY A 127 -19.56 13.15 3.27
C GLY A 127 -18.78 12.57 4.45
N LEU A 128 -17.67 11.87 4.17
CA LEU A 128 -16.83 11.29 5.23
C LEU A 128 -16.00 12.38 5.92
N PRO A 129 -15.74 12.24 7.22
CA PRO A 129 -14.85 13.16 7.92
C PRO A 129 -13.43 13.06 7.35
N THR A 130 -12.90 14.21 6.91
CA THR A 130 -11.54 14.37 6.39
C THR A 130 -10.90 15.61 6.99
N SER A 131 -9.58 15.80 6.81
CA SER A 131 -8.97 17.12 7.05
C SER A 131 -9.65 18.18 6.19
N PRO A 132 -9.83 19.44 6.66
CA PRO A 132 -10.16 20.56 5.77
C PRO A 132 -9.07 20.69 4.70
N TYR A 133 -9.44 20.98 3.45
CA TYR A 133 -8.46 21.01 2.37
C TYR A 133 -8.78 22.06 1.30
N ARG A 134 -7.76 22.42 0.51
CA ARG A 134 -7.87 23.22 -0.71
C ARG A 134 -6.88 22.71 -1.75
N PHE A 135 -7.31 22.61 -3.00
CA PHE A 135 -6.42 22.37 -4.15
C PHE A 135 -5.96 23.69 -4.71
N VAL A 136 -4.69 23.74 -5.13
CA VAL A 136 -4.01 24.95 -5.58
C VAL A 136 -3.10 24.65 -6.77
N ASP A 137 -3.06 25.55 -7.75
CA ASP A 137 -2.23 25.43 -8.94
C ASP A 137 -1.09 26.45 -8.95
N THR A 138 -1.23 27.54 -8.21
CA THR A 138 -0.27 28.66 -8.18
C THR A 138 0.19 28.96 -6.75
N GLU A 139 1.37 29.59 -6.62
CA GLU A 139 1.86 30.04 -5.32
C GLU A 139 0.92 31.04 -4.63
N ALA A 140 0.26 31.90 -5.40
CA ALA A 140 -0.71 32.86 -4.85
C ALA A 140 -1.92 32.14 -4.23
N GLU A 141 -2.47 31.14 -4.93
CA GLU A 141 -3.54 30.30 -4.40
C GLU A 141 -3.08 29.48 -3.19
N TYR A 142 -1.85 28.97 -3.23
CA TYR A 142 -1.27 28.24 -2.11
C TYR A 142 -1.18 29.11 -0.85
N ARG A 143 -0.65 30.32 -0.94
CA ARG A 143 -0.58 31.25 0.19
C ARG A 143 -1.97 31.61 0.73
N ALA A 144 -2.94 31.82 -0.16
CA ALA A 144 -4.33 32.06 0.22
C ALA A 144 -4.95 30.82 0.90
N ALA A 145 -4.63 29.62 0.42
CA ALA A 145 -5.10 28.37 1.04
C ALA A 145 -4.53 28.17 2.45
N VAL A 146 -3.23 28.41 2.63
CA VAL A 146 -2.57 28.35 3.96
C VAL A 146 -3.20 29.36 4.91
N ALA A 147 -3.44 30.59 4.47
CA ALA A 147 -4.08 31.62 5.29
C ALA A 147 -5.52 31.23 5.68
N ALA A 148 -6.27 30.58 4.79
CA ALA A 148 -7.64 30.17 5.03
C ALA A 148 -7.77 28.92 5.91
N ILE A 149 -6.84 27.96 5.79
CA ILE A 149 -6.81 26.71 6.59
C ILE A 149 -6.21 26.98 7.96
N GLY A 150 -5.17 27.83 8.03
CA GLY A 150 -4.40 28.11 9.23
C GLY A 150 -3.24 27.14 9.43
N LEU A 151 -2.38 27.49 10.39
CA LEU A 151 -1.24 26.68 10.81
C LEU A 151 -1.56 25.95 12.14
N PRO A 152 -1.10 24.72 12.31
CA PRO A 152 -0.31 23.94 11.36
C PRO A 152 -1.16 23.39 10.21
N CYS A 153 -0.52 23.21 9.03
CA CYS A 153 -1.14 22.57 7.88
C CYS A 153 -0.09 21.73 7.10
N VAL A 154 -0.55 20.94 6.15
CA VAL A 154 0.32 20.07 5.33
C VAL A 154 0.11 20.40 3.86
N VAL A 155 1.18 20.56 3.10
CA VAL A 155 1.15 20.66 1.64
C VAL A 155 1.69 19.38 1.01
N LYS A 156 1.03 18.89 -0.04
CA LYS A 156 1.41 17.68 -0.78
C LYS A 156 1.16 17.88 -2.27
N PRO A 157 2.05 17.42 -3.16
CA PRO A 157 1.71 17.31 -4.58
C PRO A 157 0.54 16.32 -4.77
N VAL A 158 -0.37 16.60 -5.71
CA VAL A 158 -1.51 15.71 -6.00
C VAL A 158 -1.02 14.36 -6.53
N MET A 159 -0.04 14.38 -7.44
CA MET A 159 0.55 13.18 -8.04
C MET A 159 1.86 12.78 -7.35
N SER A 160 1.78 12.36 -6.09
CA SER A 160 2.96 11.89 -5.34
C SER A 160 2.60 10.78 -4.35
N SER A 161 3.57 9.93 -4.03
CA SER A 161 3.46 8.84 -3.04
C SER A 161 4.67 8.83 -2.11
N SER A 162 4.58 8.12 -1.00
CA SER A 162 5.67 7.95 -0.02
C SER A 162 6.23 9.28 0.50
N GLY A 163 5.36 10.27 0.78
CA GLY A 163 5.75 11.55 1.37
C GLY A 163 6.61 12.48 0.52
N LYS A 164 6.90 12.15 -0.75
CA LYS A 164 7.75 12.97 -1.62
C LYS A 164 7.06 14.29 -1.96
N GLY A 165 7.78 15.40 -1.74
CA GLY A 165 7.22 16.75 -1.92
C GLY A 165 6.25 17.20 -0.81
N GLN A 166 6.04 16.39 0.24
CA GLN A 166 5.19 16.73 1.37
C GLN A 166 5.95 17.53 2.42
N SER A 167 5.31 18.56 2.95
CA SER A 167 5.82 19.35 4.09
C SER A 167 4.71 19.67 5.08
N THR A 168 5.06 19.64 6.37
CA THR A 168 4.21 20.16 7.44
C THR A 168 4.66 21.58 7.76
N LEU A 169 3.75 22.53 7.62
CA LEU A 169 3.96 23.94 7.93
C LEU A 169 3.52 24.21 9.36
N ARG A 170 4.41 24.69 10.19
CA ARG A 170 4.15 25.05 11.59
C ARG A 170 4.25 26.55 11.85
N SER A 171 4.92 27.27 10.94
CA SER A 171 5.15 28.72 11.02
C SER A 171 5.11 29.34 9.63
N GLU A 172 5.00 30.67 9.57
CA GLU A 172 5.07 31.42 8.31
C GLU A 172 6.40 31.22 7.56
N ALA A 173 7.49 30.96 8.28
CA ALA A 173 8.79 30.69 7.68
C ALA A 173 8.84 29.41 6.84
N ASP A 174 7.93 28.48 7.09
CA ASP A 174 7.85 27.20 6.37
C ASP A 174 7.15 27.32 5.02
N ILE A 175 6.39 28.41 4.79
CA ILE A 175 5.49 28.53 3.63
C ILE A 175 6.27 28.50 2.29
N ALA A 176 7.29 29.33 2.13
CA ALA A 176 8.03 29.39 0.87
C ALA A 176 8.86 28.13 0.60
N PRO A 177 9.64 27.58 1.56
CA PRO A 177 10.39 26.35 1.35
C PRO A 177 9.47 25.14 1.05
N ALA A 178 8.31 25.06 1.69
CA ALA A 178 7.36 23.96 1.47
C ALA A 178 6.76 23.98 0.06
N TRP A 179 6.45 25.16 -0.47
CA TRP A 179 5.99 25.31 -1.85
C TRP A 179 7.06 24.87 -2.85
N GLU A 180 8.31 25.34 -2.67
CA GLU A 180 9.43 24.96 -3.53
C GLU A 180 9.65 23.46 -3.53
N TYR A 181 9.63 22.83 -2.34
CA TYR A 181 9.77 21.39 -2.22
C TYR A 181 8.59 20.63 -2.85
N ALA A 182 7.36 21.12 -2.69
CA ALA A 182 6.20 20.50 -3.33
C ALA A 182 6.28 20.53 -4.87
N GLN A 183 6.90 21.58 -5.44
CA GLN A 183 7.06 21.71 -6.89
C GLN A 183 8.26 20.91 -7.45
N THR A 184 9.27 20.62 -6.65
CA THR A 184 10.51 19.94 -7.08
C THR A 184 10.61 18.50 -6.59
N GLY A 185 10.04 18.17 -5.44
CA GLY A 185 10.17 16.86 -4.78
C GLY A 185 9.21 15.78 -5.29
N GLY A 186 8.18 16.14 -6.04
CA GLY A 186 7.18 15.21 -6.57
C GLY A 186 7.70 14.38 -7.76
N ARG A 187 7.15 13.18 -7.97
CA ARG A 187 7.51 12.32 -9.11
C ARG A 187 7.04 12.86 -10.46
N ALA A 188 5.99 13.68 -10.47
CA ALA A 188 5.39 14.28 -11.66
C ALA A 188 5.95 15.68 -11.99
N GLY A 189 6.94 16.18 -11.22
CA GLY A 189 7.44 17.56 -11.36
C GLY A 189 6.48 18.60 -10.77
N ALA A 190 6.66 19.87 -11.19
CA ALA A 190 5.81 20.97 -10.77
C ALA A 190 4.36 20.77 -11.20
N GLY A 191 3.43 21.04 -10.31
CA GLY A 191 2.01 20.85 -10.60
C GLY A 191 1.09 21.18 -9.43
N ARG A 192 -0.15 20.75 -9.58
CA ARG A 192 -1.23 20.90 -8.61
C ARG A 192 -0.89 20.30 -7.26
N CYS A 193 -1.19 21.06 -6.19
CA CYS A 193 -0.97 20.63 -4.81
C CYS A 193 -2.28 20.64 -4.02
N ILE A 194 -2.29 19.91 -2.91
CA ILE A 194 -3.32 20.01 -1.87
C ILE A 194 -2.70 20.63 -0.61
N VAL A 195 -3.42 21.56 0.00
CA VAL A 195 -3.14 22.09 1.34
C VAL A 195 -4.20 21.51 2.27
N GLU A 196 -3.78 20.80 3.30
CA GLU A 196 -4.66 20.12 4.26
C GLU A 196 -4.43 20.65 5.67
N GLY A 197 -5.51 20.86 6.43
CA GLY A 197 -5.41 21.14 7.85
C GLY A 197 -4.77 19.99 8.60
N PHE A 198 -3.90 20.30 9.52
CA PHE A 198 -3.26 19.29 10.38
C PHE A 198 -4.30 18.71 11.35
N ILE A 199 -4.45 17.39 11.36
CA ILE A 199 -5.22 16.68 12.37
C ILE A 199 -4.30 16.37 13.55
N ASP A 200 -4.63 16.88 14.73
CA ASP A 200 -3.95 16.55 15.98
C ASP A 200 -4.51 15.22 16.50
N PHE A 201 -3.99 14.11 15.99
CA PHE A 201 -4.44 12.76 16.29
C PHE A 201 -3.61 12.11 17.40
N ASP A 202 -4.21 11.16 18.12
CA ASP A 202 -3.52 10.35 19.12
C ASP A 202 -2.67 9.26 18.45
N TYR A 203 -3.20 8.66 17.39
CA TYR A 203 -2.51 7.65 16.56
C TYR A 203 -3.15 7.53 15.18
N GLU A 204 -2.39 6.96 14.27
CA GLU A 204 -2.81 6.60 12.92
C GLU A 204 -2.97 5.09 12.82
N ILE A 205 -3.97 4.63 12.07
CA ILE A 205 -4.17 3.21 11.78
C ILE A 205 -4.30 2.96 10.29
N THR A 206 -3.93 1.74 9.89
CA THR A 206 -4.40 1.13 8.65
C THR A 206 -5.47 0.10 9.00
N LEU A 207 -6.68 0.25 8.46
CA LEU A 207 -7.73 -0.75 8.55
C LEU A 207 -7.81 -1.52 7.23
N LEU A 208 -7.23 -2.71 7.21
CA LEU A 208 -7.31 -3.60 6.06
C LEU A 208 -8.75 -4.08 5.89
N THR A 209 -9.35 -3.65 4.79
CA THR A 209 -10.75 -3.90 4.43
C THR A 209 -10.79 -4.83 3.23
N VAL A 210 -11.43 -5.99 3.38
CA VAL A 210 -11.47 -7.04 2.35
C VAL A 210 -12.87 -7.13 1.77
N ARG A 211 -13.04 -6.76 0.50
CA ARG A 211 -14.29 -6.96 -0.24
C ARG A 211 -14.22 -8.28 -1.00
N HIS A 212 -15.20 -9.15 -0.76
CA HIS A 212 -15.22 -10.49 -1.33
C HIS A 212 -16.67 -10.97 -1.60
N ALA A 213 -16.83 -12.13 -2.19
CA ALA A 213 -18.14 -12.65 -2.59
C ALA A 213 -19.14 -12.81 -1.42
N GLY A 214 -18.66 -12.92 -0.18
CA GLY A 214 -19.49 -13.00 1.04
C GLY A 214 -19.80 -11.66 1.69
N GLY A 215 -19.31 -10.54 1.14
CA GLY A 215 -19.49 -9.20 1.70
C GLY A 215 -18.17 -8.47 1.97
N THR A 216 -18.12 -7.67 3.02
CA THR A 216 -16.94 -6.94 3.47
C THR A 216 -16.52 -7.41 4.85
N SER A 217 -15.25 -7.79 4.99
CA SER A 217 -14.62 -8.19 6.26
C SER A 217 -13.47 -7.23 6.60
N PHE A 218 -13.23 -7.03 7.88
CA PHE A 218 -12.14 -6.20 8.39
C PHE A 218 -11.12 -7.04 9.13
N CYS A 219 -9.84 -6.72 8.95
CA CYS A 219 -8.79 -7.18 9.84
C CYS A 219 -8.83 -6.37 11.15
N ALA A 220 -8.22 -6.87 12.22
CA ALA A 220 -7.96 -6.03 13.38
C ALA A 220 -7.13 -4.80 12.97
N PRO A 221 -7.36 -3.62 13.57
CA PRO A 221 -6.66 -2.40 13.18
C PRO A 221 -5.15 -2.54 13.37
N ILE A 222 -4.40 -1.97 12.44
CA ILE A 222 -2.94 -1.96 12.45
C ILE A 222 -2.48 -0.57 12.84
N GLY A 223 -1.78 -0.45 13.98
CA GLY A 223 -1.01 0.75 14.31
C GLY A 223 0.31 0.76 13.59
N HIS A 224 0.82 1.92 13.26
CA HIS A 224 2.10 2.03 12.56
C HIS A 224 2.87 3.29 12.93
N LEU A 225 4.16 3.24 12.70
CA LEU A 225 5.07 4.36 12.81
C LEU A 225 5.67 4.64 11.43
N GLN A 226 5.45 5.85 10.96
CA GLN A 226 6.12 6.39 9.78
C GLN A 226 7.15 7.44 10.20
N LYS A 227 8.24 7.53 9.46
CA LYS A 227 9.23 8.58 9.61
C LYS A 227 9.63 9.08 8.23
N ASP A 228 9.52 10.39 8.02
CA ASP A 228 9.84 11.04 6.74
C ASP A 228 9.01 10.45 5.55
N GLY A 229 7.76 10.05 5.83
CA GLY A 229 6.87 9.43 4.85
C GLY A 229 7.17 7.96 4.55
N ASP A 230 8.14 7.34 5.25
CA ASP A 230 8.48 5.94 5.12
C ASP A 230 7.95 5.12 6.30
N TYR A 231 7.35 3.97 5.99
CA TYR A 231 7.01 2.95 6.95
C TYR A 231 8.26 2.46 7.72
N ARG A 232 8.17 2.41 9.04
CA ARG A 232 9.23 1.92 9.94
C ARG A 232 8.81 0.69 10.73
N GLU A 233 7.66 0.76 11.35
CA GLU A 233 7.08 -0.31 12.17
C GLU A 233 5.58 -0.40 11.94
N SER A 234 5.01 -1.59 12.08
CA SER A 234 3.59 -1.76 12.32
C SER A 234 3.33 -2.82 13.38
N TRP A 235 2.18 -2.76 14.01
CA TRP A 235 1.76 -3.72 15.02
C TRP A 235 0.26 -3.99 14.94
N GLN A 236 -0.15 -5.17 15.36
CA GLN A 236 -1.54 -5.60 15.33
C GLN A 236 -1.84 -6.51 16.54
N PRO A 237 -2.98 -6.25 17.27
CA PRO A 237 -3.95 -5.19 17.01
C PRO A 237 -3.49 -3.84 17.58
N GLN A 238 -3.88 -2.73 16.96
CA GLN A 238 -3.84 -1.43 17.61
C GLN A 238 -4.99 -1.35 18.61
N PRO A 239 -4.73 -1.15 19.91
CA PRO A 239 -5.80 -0.92 20.88
C PRO A 239 -6.57 0.37 20.55
N MET A 240 -7.90 0.29 20.54
CA MET A 240 -8.77 1.43 20.35
C MET A 240 -10.13 1.19 21.00
N SER A 241 -10.91 2.26 21.22
CA SER A 241 -12.25 2.13 21.76
C SER A 241 -13.17 1.40 20.76
N SER A 242 -14.17 0.68 21.27
CA SER A 242 -15.17 0.03 20.41
C SER A 242 -15.93 1.02 19.52
N LYS A 243 -16.10 2.26 19.99
CA LYS A 243 -16.77 3.33 19.25
C LYS A 243 -15.90 3.84 18.10
N ALA A 244 -14.60 4.09 18.37
CA ALA A 244 -13.65 4.45 17.31
C ALA A 244 -13.49 3.33 16.28
N LEU A 245 -13.43 2.06 16.71
CA LEU A 245 -13.37 0.92 15.79
C LEU A 245 -14.61 0.85 14.88
N ALA A 246 -15.80 0.94 15.46
CA ALA A 246 -17.04 0.93 14.67
C ALA A 246 -17.08 2.09 13.68
N ARG A 247 -16.60 3.28 14.05
CA ARG A 247 -16.51 4.44 13.15
C ARG A 247 -15.48 4.22 12.04
N ALA A 248 -14.34 3.64 12.37
CA ALA A 248 -13.31 3.28 11.38
C ALA A 248 -13.85 2.27 10.34
N GLU A 249 -14.57 1.25 10.78
CA GLU A 249 -15.21 0.26 9.89
C GLU A 249 -16.29 0.89 9.01
N GLU A 250 -17.10 1.81 9.55
CA GLU A 250 -18.12 2.54 8.79
C GLU A 250 -17.50 3.37 7.66
N ILE A 251 -16.46 4.17 7.97
CA ILE A 251 -15.73 4.99 6.99
C ILE A 251 -15.10 4.11 5.92
N SER A 252 -14.42 3.04 6.35
CA SER A 252 -13.72 2.13 5.45
C SER A 252 -14.68 1.36 4.54
N ARG A 253 -15.83 0.95 5.06
CA ARG A 253 -16.90 0.34 4.27
C ARG A 253 -17.42 1.31 3.22
N ALA A 254 -17.77 2.54 3.59
CA ALA A 254 -18.33 3.53 2.70
C ALA A 254 -17.42 3.82 1.50
N ILE A 255 -16.11 4.06 1.75
CA ILE A 255 -15.16 4.36 0.68
C ILE A 255 -14.90 3.15 -0.22
N THR A 256 -14.77 1.94 0.35
CA THR A 256 -14.47 0.74 -0.44
C THR A 256 -15.71 0.23 -1.20
N ASP A 257 -16.91 0.44 -0.68
CA ASP A 257 -18.17 0.11 -1.39
C ASP A 257 -18.34 0.97 -2.64
N ASP A 258 -18.02 2.27 -2.58
CA ASP A 258 -18.05 3.15 -3.75
C ASP A 258 -16.97 2.78 -4.78
N LEU A 259 -15.74 2.50 -4.33
CA LEU A 259 -14.65 2.07 -5.22
C LEU A 259 -14.97 0.77 -5.96
N GLY A 260 -15.76 -0.09 -5.34
CA GLY A 260 -16.28 -1.30 -5.97
C GLY A 260 -15.28 -2.45 -6.07
N GLY A 261 -15.68 -3.51 -6.76
CA GLY A 261 -14.86 -4.70 -7.02
C GLY A 261 -14.61 -5.58 -5.79
N TRP A 262 -13.75 -6.58 -5.98
CA TRP A 262 -13.27 -7.47 -4.93
C TRP A 262 -11.75 -7.36 -4.78
N GLY A 263 -11.28 -7.43 -3.55
CA GLY A 263 -9.87 -7.32 -3.22
C GLY A 263 -9.67 -6.78 -1.82
N LEU A 264 -8.44 -6.55 -1.46
CA LEU A 264 -8.06 -5.93 -0.21
C LEU A 264 -7.77 -4.45 -0.44
N PHE A 265 -8.18 -3.64 0.53
CA PHE A 265 -7.95 -2.21 0.58
C PHE A 265 -7.25 -1.85 1.89
N GLY A 266 -6.16 -1.11 1.82
CA GLY A 266 -5.53 -0.47 2.97
C GLY A 266 -6.14 0.91 3.19
N VAL A 267 -7.00 1.08 4.20
CA VAL A 267 -7.63 2.37 4.52
C VAL A 267 -6.88 3.00 5.68
N GLU A 268 -6.27 4.16 5.45
CA GLU A 268 -5.54 4.92 6.46
C GLU A 268 -6.47 5.93 7.13
N LEU A 269 -6.44 5.96 8.47
CA LEU A 269 -7.35 6.74 9.30
C LEU A 269 -6.59 7.38 10.45
N PHE A 270 -6.89 8.66 10.73
CA PHE A 270 -6.46 9.35 11.94
C PHE A 270 -7.48 9.13 13.04
N VAL A 271 -7.01 8.92 14.28
CA VAL A 271 -7.88 8.66 15.44
C VAL A 271 -7.50 9.59 16.60
N LYS A 272 -8.50 10.23 17.18
CA LYS A 272 -8.38 11.01 18.43
C LYS A 272 -9.55 10.70 19.33
N GLY A 273 -9.28 10.03 20.45
CA GLY A 273 -10.35 9.50 21.30
C GLY A 273 -11.30 8.60 20.51
N ASP A 274 -12.56 9.02 20.38
CA ASP A 274 -13.59 8.31 19.59
C ASP A 274 -13.79 8.87 18.18
N GLU A 275 -13.12 9.97 17.83
CA GLU A 275 -13.22 10.61 16.52
C GLU A 275 -12.26 9.96 15.53
N VAL A 276 -12.73 9.76 14.30
CA VAL A 276 -11.97 9.10 13.22
C VAL A 276 -12.12 9.90 11.93
N TRP A 277 -11.01 10.16 11.26
CA TRP A 277 -10.96 10.86 9.97
C TRP A 277 -10.32 9.99 8.90
N PHE A 278 -10.88 10.01 7.70
CA PHE A 278 -10.29 9.41 6.52
C PHE A 278 -9.03 10.19 6.09
N SER A 279 -7.95 9.48 5.90
CA SER A 279 -6.69 10.00 5.35
C SER A 279 -6.50 9.59 3.89
N GLU A 280 -6.32 8.30 3.64
CA GLU A 280 -6.02 7.77 2.31
C GLU A 280 -6.57 6.33 2.16
N VAL A 281 -6.64 5.82 0.92
CA VAL A 281 -6.94 4.41 0.65
C VAL A 281 -6.09 3.90 -0.49
N SER A 282 -5.50 2.72 -0.29
CA SER A 282 -4.80 1.94 -1.31
C SER A 282 -5.68 0.76 -1.73
N PRO A 283 -6.01 0.56 -3.02
CA PRO A 283 -6.88 -0.52 -3.48
C PRO A 283 -6.08 -1.81 -3.71
N ARG A 284 -5.18 -2.13 -2.80
CA ARG A 284 -4.20 -3.23 -2.85
C ARG A 284 -3.64 -3.52 -1.45
N PRO A 285 -2.86 -4.60 -1.26
CA PRO A 285 -2.09 -4.82 -0.04
C PRO A 285 -1.24 -3.60 0.33
N HIS A 286 -1.12 -3.37 1.64
CA HIS A 286 -0.48 -2.20 2.22
C HIS A 286 0.80 -2.58 2.96
N ASP A 287 1.84 -1.75 2.91
CA ASP A 287 3.11 -2.07 3.57
C ASP A 287 3.02 -2.24 5.10
N THR A 288 2.11 -1.50 5.75
CA THR A 288 1.82 -1.72 7.18
C THR A 288 1.22 -3.09 7.44
N GLY A 289 0.55 -3.69 6.46
CA GLY A 289 -0.05 -5.02 6.52
C GLY A 289 0.95 -6.17 6.47
N LEU A 290 2.25 -5.92 6.24
CA LEU A 290 3.30 -6.95 6.35
C LEU A 290 3.28 -7.66 7.71
N VAL A 291 2.83 -7.00 8.78
CA VAL A 291 2.65 -7.64 10.09
C VAL A 291 1.70 -8.84 10.04
N THR A 292 0.74 -8.85 9.10
CA THR A 292 -0.23 -9.95 8.94
C THR A 292 0.39 -11.27 8.52
N LEU A 293 1.63 -11.26 8.03
CA LEU A 293 2.39 -12.49 7.76
C LEU A 293 2.62 -13.36 9.02
N VAL A 294 2.52 -12.77 10.22
CA VAL A 294 2.65 -13.49 11.49
C VAL A 294 1.48 -13.28 12.44
N SER A 295 0.74 -12.18 12.31
CA SER A 295 -0.37 -11.82 13.22
C SER A 295 -1.68 -12.51 12.89
N GLN A 296 -1.84 -13.09 11.69
CA GLN A 296 -3.07 -13.71 11.21
C GLN A 296 -2.81 -15.09 10.59
N GLU A 297 -3.83 -15.97 10.60
CA GLU A 297 -3.79 -17.23 9.84
C GLU A 297 -3.77 -16.98 8.32
N LEU A 298 -4.53 -15.99 7.86
CA LEU A 298 -4.52 -15.51 6.50
C LEU A 298 -3.90 -14.12 6.47
N SER A 299 -2.72 -14.01 5.89
CA SER A 299 -2.08 -12.72 5.66
C SER A 299 -2.94 -11.83 4.76
N GLU A 300 -2.68 -10.53 4.73
CA GLU A 300 -3.35 -9.63 3.79
C GLU A 300 -3.23 -10.11 2.34
N PHE A 301 -2.11 -10.72 1.98
CA PHE A 301 -1.85 -11.28 0.65
C PHE A 301 -2.72 -12.50 0.37
N ALA A 302 -2.86 -13.39 1.34
CA ALA A 302 -3.76 -14.55 1.25
C ALA A 302 -5.24 -14.12 1.18
N LEU A 303 -5.62 -13.10 1.95
CA LEU A 303 -6.96 -12.51 1.90
C LEU A 303 -7.23 -11.88 0.54
N HIS A 304 -6.26 -11.10 0.02
CA HIS A 304 -6.34 -10.50 -1.32
C HIS A 304 -6.48 -11.57 -2.41
N ALA A 305 -5.62 -12.59 -2.41
CA ALA A 305 -5.68 -13.68 -3.38
C ALA A 305 -7.03 -14.41 -3.34
N ARG A 306 -7.57 -14.71 -2.15
CA ARG A 306 -8.90 -15.31 -2.02
C ARG A 306 -10.01 -14.42 -2.54
N ALA A 307 -9.99 -13.14 -2.18
CA ALA A 307 -11.01 -12.18 -2.58
C ALA A 307 -11.09 -12.05 -4.12
N ILE A 308 -9.96 -11.81 -4.78
CA ILE A 308 -9.92 -11.60 -6.24
C ILE A 308 -10.28 -12.85 -7.04
N LEU A 309 -10.03 -14.02 -6.49
CA LEU A 309 -10.40 -15.32 -7.10
C LEU A 309 -11.84 -15.73 -6.80
N GLY A 310 -12.59 -14.94 -6.01
CA GLY A 310 -13.97 -15.27 -5.61
C GLY A 310 -14.05 -16.46 -4.64
N LEU A 311 -12.97 -16.72 -3.90
CA LEU A 311 -12.91 -17.77 -2.89
C LEU A 311 -13.50 -17.29 -1.55
N PRO A 312 -14.01 -18.16 -0.69
CA PRO A 312 -14.62 -17.77 0.56
C PRO A 312 -13.61 -17.29 1.59
N ILE A 313 -14.02 -16.28 2.38
CA ILE A 313 -13.33 -15.78 3.55
C ILE A 313 -14.31 -15.85 4.73
N PRO A 314 -14.49 -17.01 5.36
CA PRO A 314 -15.51 -17.19 6.39
C PRO A 314 -15.14 -16.49 7.70
N VAL A 315 -13.87 -16.35 7.98
CA VAL A 315 -13.34 -15.72 9.20
C VAL A 315 -11.90 -15.27 9.00
N ILE A 316 -11.54 -14.15 9.61
CA ILE A 316 -10.15 -13.67 9.73
C ILE A 316 -9.75 -13.89 11.19
N ARG A 317 -8.78 -14.76 11.44
CA ARG A 317 -8.31 -15.09 12.79
C ARG A 317 -6.96 -14.46 13.04
N GLN A 318 -6.88 -13.74 14.15
CA GLN A 318 -5.65 -13.17 14.65
C GLN A 318 -4.93 -14.19 15.57
N SER A 319 -3.62 -14.22 15.48
CA SER A 319 -2.74 -15.16 16.22
C SER A 319 -2.18 -14.57 17.52
N GLY A 320 -2.49 -13.32 17.84
CA GLY A 320 -2.01 -12.60 19.02
C GLY A 320 -1.21 -11.33 18.69
N PRO A 321 -0.73 -10.62 19.72
CA PRO A 321 0.04 -9.39 19.54
C PRO A 321 1.28 -9.63 18.68
N SER A 322 1.44 -8.81 17.65
CA SER A 322 2.50 -9.00 16.66
C SER A 322 2.99 -7.65 16.15
N ALA A 323 4.23 -7.61 15.69
CA ALA A 323 4.82 -6.41 15.10
C ALA A 323 5.75 -6.74 13.93
N SER A 324 6.01 -5.74 13.12
CA SER A 324 6.98 -5.76 12.04
C SER A 324 7.88 -4.53 12.09
N CYS A 325 9.15 -4.69 11.69
CA CYS A 325 10.13 -3.62 11.60
C CYS A 325 10.84 -3.67 10.26
N ALA A 326 10.90 -2.54 9.56
CA ALA A 326 11.50 -2.45 8.23
C ALA A 326 13.03 -2.50 8.29
N LEU A 327 13.64 -3.27 7.39
CA LEU A 327 15.07 -3.23 7.10
C LEU A 327 15.33 -2.23 5.98
N LEU A 328 16.17 -1.24 6.25
CA LEU A 328 16.44 -0.12 5.36
C LEU A 328 17.87 -0.15 4.86
N ALA A 329 18.07 0.22 3.61
CA ALA A 329 19.37 0.44 3.01
C ALA A 329 19.47 1.84 2.44
N HIS A 330 20.65 2.44 2.57
CA HIS A 330 20.98 3.78 2.06
C HIS A 330 22.24 3.72 1.23
N GLY A 331 22.23 4.27 0.03
CA GLY A 331 23.37 4.35 -0.87
C GLY A 331 23.10 3.70 -2.22
N GLU A 332 24.17 3.20 -2.85
CA GLU A 332 24.15 2.62 -4.18
C GLU A 332 24.76 1.22 -4.15
N GLY A 333 24.08 0.23 -4.75
CA GLY A 333 24.61 -1.13 -4.89
C GLY A 333 23.57 -2.24 -4.66
N VAL A 334 24.05 -3.48 -4.64
CA VAL A 334 23.26 -4.69 -4.41
C VAL A 334 23.23 -5.00 -2.90
N PRO A 335 22.03 -5.20 -2.28
CA PRO A 335 21.96 -5.51 -0.87
C PRO A 335 22.58 -6.86 -0.54
N TYR A 336 23.43 -6.88 0.49
CA TYR A 336 23.99 -8.06 1.09
C TYR A 336 23.69 -8.04 2.60
N PHE A 337 23.20 -9.15 3.14
CA PHE A 337 22.71 -9.24 4.51
C PHE A 337 23.65 -10.06 5.37
N ASN A 338 24.14 -9.46 6.46
CA ASN A 338 24.97 -10.11 7.46
C ASN A 338 24.13 -10.44 8.70
N ASN A 339 24.56 -11.41 9.48
CA ASN A 339 24.00 -11.78 10.79
C ASN A 339 22.52 -12.19 10.80
N VAL A 340 21.94 -12.60 9.68
CA VAL A 340 20.53 -13.08 9.61
C VAL A 340 20.27 -14.20 10.63
N ALA A 341 21.27 -15.07 10.88
CA ALA A 341 21.17 -16.12 11.89
C ALA A 341 20.98 -15.56 13.31
N ALA A 342 21.63 -14.44 13.65
CA ALA A 342 21.46 -13.80 14.96
C ALA A 342 20.04 -13.22 15.12
N ALA A 343 19.49 -12.60 14.08
CA ALA A 343 18.10 -12.12 14.09
C ALA A 343 17.11 -13.25 14.34
N LEU A 344 17.33 -14.42 13.75
CA LEU A 344 16.45 -15.59 13.90
C LEU A 344 16.66 -16.35 15.23
N GLN A 345 17.60 -15.94 16.08
CA GLN A 345 17.73 -16.43 17.46
C GLN A 345 16.78 -15.68 18.43
N VAL A 346 16.26 -14.52 18.03
CA VAL A 346 15.20 -13.86 18.79
C VAL A 346 13.94 -14.73 18.70
N PRO A 347 13.37 -15.21 19.82
CA PRO A 347 12.22 -16.10 19.78
C PRO A 347 11.01 -15.51 19.05
N ASP A 348 10.20 -16.38 18.45
CA ASP A 348 8.96 -16.04 17.76
C ASP A 348 9.11 -14.97 16.68
N THR A 349 10.29 -14.86 16.07
CA THR A 349 10.58 -13.96 14.98
C THR A 349 10.67 -14.64 13.62
N ALA A 350 10.42 -13.86 12.58
CA ALA A 350 10.64 -14.25 11.19
C ALA A 350 11.27 -13.09 10.42
N VAL A 351 11.94 -13.38 9.32
CA VAL A 351 12.57 -12.40 8.44
C VAL A 351 12.03 -12.58 7.01
N ARG A 352 11.77 -11.49 6.32
CA ARG A 352 11.52 -11.46 4.89
C ARG A 352 12.53 -10.54 4.23
N LEU A 353 13.43 -11.10 3.45
CA LEU A 353 14.34 -10.34 2.57
C LEU A 353 13.69 -10.22 1.20
N PHE A 354 13.50 -9.00 0.74
CA PHE A 354 12.65 -8.75 -0.43
C PHE A 354 13.27 -9.20 -1.75
N GLY A 355 14.62 -9.27 -1.82
CA GLY A 355 15.32 -9.65 -3.03
C GLY A 355 15.38 -8.51 -4.07
N LYS A 356 15.42 -7.25 -3.63
CA LYS A 356 15.61 -6.12 -4.54
C LYS A 356 16.97 -6.23 -5.23
N PRO A 357 17.05 -6.16 -6.56
CA PRO A 357 18.32 -6.37 -7.28
C PRO A 357 19.30 -5.22 -7.09
N SER A 358 18.82 -4.03 -6.72
CA SER A 358 19.66 -2.87 -6.44
C SER A 358 18.99 -1.91 -5.49
N VAL A 359 19.81 -1.10 -4.82
CA VAL A 359 19.40 0.07 -4.04
C VAL A 359 19.98 1.31 -4.73
N HIS A 360 19.14 2.34 -4.88
CA HIS A 360 19.50 3.67 -5.32
C HIS A 360 18.87 4.67 -4.35
N GLY A 361 19.72 5.35 -3.56
CA GLY A 361 19.28 6.25 -2.50
C GLY A 361 18.78 5.52 -1.26
N HIS A 362 17.50 5.65 -0.92
CA HIS A 362 16.87 5.05 0.25
C HIS A 362 15.83 4.01 -0.17
N ARG A 363 15.95 2.76 0.31
CA ARG A 363 14.99 1.68 0.03
C ARG A 363 14.81 0.71 1.20
N ARG A 364 13.58 0.23 1.39
CA ARG A 364 13.32 -0.95 2.21
C ARG A 364 13.79 -2.19 1.46
N VAL A 365 14.53 -3.05 2.14
CA VAL A 365 15.13 -4.26 1.56
C VAL A 365 14.69 -5.54 2.24
N GLY A 366 13.95 -5.40 3.35
CA GLY A 366 13.39 -6.51 4.10
C GLY A 366 12.49 -6.04 5.23
N VAL A 367 11.98 -6.98 5.98
CA VAL A 367 11.21 -6.77 7.20
C VAL A 367 11.48 -7.90 8.18
N THR A 368 11.61 -7.57 9.46
CA THR A 368 11.53 -8.53 10.56
C THR A 368 10.13 -8.52 11.13
N LEU A 369 9.68 -9.65 11.63
CA LEU A 369 8.34 -9.90 12.12
C LEU A 369 8.46 -10.62 13.46
N ALA A 370 7.62 -10.26 14.45
CA ALA A 370 7.63 -10.91 15.74
C ALA A 370 6.22 -11.07 16.31
N ARG A 371 6.04 -12.12 17.14
CA ARG A 371 4.88 -12.31 18.00
C ARG A 371 5.33 -12.32 19.46
N ALA A 372 4.46 -11.84 20.36
CA ALA A 372 4.72 -11.89 21.81
C ALA A 372 3.41 -11.88 22.59
N GLU A 373 3.48 -11.83 23.92
CA GLU A 373 2.32 -11.73 24.79
C GLU A 373 1.69 -10.32 24.75
N THR A 374 2.51 -9.28 24.51
CA THR A 374 2.09 -7.88 24.41
C THR A 374 2.59 -7.22 23.14
N ILE A 375 1.95 -6.12 22.74
CA ILE A 375 2.38 -5.32 21.58
C ILE A 375 3.78 -4.74 21.79
N ASP A 376 4.07 -4.27 23.00
CA ASP A 376 5.37 -3.65 23.31
C ASP A 376 6.51 -4.67 23.20
N GLU A 377 6.30 -5.89 23.70
CA GLU A 377 7.26 -6.99 23.56
C GLU A 377 7.43 -7.40 22.08
N ALA A 378 6.32 -7.53 21.32
CA ALA A 378 6.39 -7.86 19.90
C ALA A 378 7.20 -6.80 19.12
N ARG A 379 6.95 -5.51 19.40
CA ARG A 379 7.68 -4.40 18.79
C ARG A 379 9.16 -4.42 19.18
N ALA A 380 9.48 -4.68 20.45
CA ALA A 380 10.85 -4.81 20.91
C ALA A 380 11.56 -5.95 20.16
N SER A 381 10.97 -7.17 20.13
CA SER A 381 11.54 -8.33 19.45
C SER A 381 11.73 -8.10 17.94
N ALA A 382 10.77 -7.43 17.27
CA ALA A 382 10.91 -7.12 15.85
C ALA A 382 12.08 -6.13 15.60
N ARG A 383 12.27 -5.12 16.47
CA ARG A 383 13.40 -4.19 16.39
C ARG A 383 14.73 -4.89 16.68
N ASP A 384 14.81 -5.69 17.75
CA ASP A 384 16.02 -6.42 18.12
C ASP A 384 16.48 -7.33 16.98
N ALA A 385 15.53 -8.01 16.33
CA ALA A 385 15.81 -8.81 15.15
C ALA A 385 16.27 -7.95 13.95
N ALA A 386 15.69 -6.77 13.75
CA ALA A 386 16.11 -5.85 12.69
C ALA A 386 17.50 -5.27 12.93
N ASP A 387 17.78 -4.89 14.16
CA ASP A 387 19.06 -4.30 14.57
C ASP A 387 20.22 -5.33 14.50
N ALA A 388 19.90 -6.64 14.65
CA ALA A 388 20.89 -7.70 14.49
C ALA A 388 21.33 -7.88 13.02
N ILE A 389 20.53 -7.47 12.04
CA ILE A 389 20.84 -7.64 10.62
C ILE A 389 21.64 -6.44 10.10
N GLY A 390 22.88 -6.69 9.72
CA GLY A 390 23.67 -5.71 8.97
C GLY A 390 23.30 -5.74 7.49
N VAL A 391 23.06 -4.56 6.90
CA VAL A 391 22.83 -4.41 5.46
C VAL A 391 24.02 -3.68 4.84
N GLU A 392 24.74 -4.34 3.96
CA GLU A 392 25.82 -3.79 3.15
C GLU A 392 25.36 -3.63 1.71
N LEU A 393 25.85 -2.60 1.02
CA LEU A 393 25.66 -2.45 -0.42
C LEU A 393 26.96 -2.79 -1.13
N ARG A 394 26.91 -3.74 -2.03
CA ARG A 394 28.06 -4.16 -2.84
C ARG A 394 27.89 -3.68 -4.30
N PRO A 395 29.00 -3.43 -5.01
CA PRO A 395 28.96 -3.03 -6.41
C PRO A 395 28.21 -4.02 -7.31
#